data_2233a38755994c4e1e0637cf858d6b31
#
_entry.id   2233a38755994c4e1e0637cf858d6b31
#
_cell.length_a   1.000
_cell.length_b   1.000
_cell.length_c   1.000
_cell.angle_alpha   90.00
_cell.angle_beta   90.00
_cell.angle_gamma   90.00
#
_symmetry.space_group_name_H-M   'P 1'
#
loop_
_entity.id
_entity.type
_entity.pdbx_description
1 polymer ?
#
loop_
_entity_poly.entity_id
_entity_poly.type
_entity_poly.pdbx_seq_one_letter_code
_entity_poly.pdbx_strand_id
1 'polypeptide(L)'
;MRVYLATKNAGKRDEFQALLAGTGIELLDFPGYRDVVEGEADYAENASLKARALREQLLSAGIEAAVLADDSGLEIDALDGRPGVITAYYGGANLSWPQRRKYVLDELGLQLHPDRSGRFVCYQ
;
A
#
# COMPACT_ATOMS: atom_id res chain seq x y z
N MET A 1 12.34 2.80 19.91
CA MET A 1 11.78 1.48 19.49
C MET A 1 12.10 1.27 18.02
N ARG A 2 12.55 0.08 17.68
CA ARG A 2 12.90 -0.27 16.28
C ARG A 2 11.74 -1.03 15.64
N VAL A 3 11.32 -0.56 14.47
CA VAL A 3 10.18 -1.13 13.71
C VAL A 3 10.63 -1.37 12.27
N TYR A 4 10.41 -2.57 11.76
CA TYR A 4 10.68 -2.89 10.36
C TYR A 4 9.44 -2.66 9.50
N LEU A 5 9.61 -2.03 8.35
CA LEU A 5 8.51 -1.70 7.42
C LEU A 5 8.42 -2.73 6.29
N ALA A 6 7.25 -3.35 6.16
CA ALA A 6 6.95 -4.34 5.12
C ALA A 6 6.50 -3.63 3.83
N THR A 7 7.42 -2.99 3.14
CA THR A 7 7.14 -2.38 1.83
C THR A 7 8.38 -2.36 0.94
N LYS A 8 8.16 -2.44 -0.37
CA LYS A 8 9.17 -2.14 -1.39
C LYS A 8 8.95 -0.78 -2.05
N ASN A 9 7.90 -0.07 -1.65
CA ASN A 9 7.55 1.22 -2.20
C ASN A 9 8.32 2.33 -1.46
N ALA A 10 9.27 2.97 -2.15
CA ALA A 10 10.08 4.06 -1.57
C ALA A 10 9.23 5.25 -1.13
N GLY A 11 8.16 5.58 -1.86
CA GLY A 11 7.26 6.67 -1.49
C GLY A 11 6.54 6.44 -0.16
N LYS A 12 6.06 5.22 0.07
CA LYS A 12 5.47 4.83 1.37
C LYS A 12 6.47 4.90 2.51
N ARG A 13 7.68 4.42 2.25
CA ARG A 13 8.76 4.49 3.23
C ARG A 13 9.05 5.94 3.65
N ASP A 14 9.20 6.84 2.69
CA ASP A 14 9.47 8.26 2.95
C ASP A 14 8.31 8.90 3.73
N GLU A 15 7.08 8.56 3.39
CA GLU A 15 5.88 9.01 4.09
C GLU A 15 5.87 8.55 5.56
N PHE A 16 6.06 7.26 5.82
CA PHE A 16 6.13 6.74 7.18
C PHE A 16 7.29 7.33 7.97
N GLN A 17 8.43 7.53 7.34
CA GLN A 17 9.58 8.14 7.98
C GLN A 17 9.30 9.58 8.42
N ALA A 18 8.59 10.33 7.59
CA ALA A 18 8.14 11.68 7.93
C ALA A 18 7.10 11.68 9.06
N LEU A 19 6.12 10.78 9.01
CA LEU A 19 5.06 10.65 10.02
C LEU A 19 5.62 10.25 11.40
N LEU A 20 6.63 9.42 11.44
CA LEU A 20 7.24 8.92 12.67
C LEU A 20 8.38 9.81 13.19
N ALA A 21 8.73 10.88 12.48
CA ALA A 21 9.77 11.81 12.91
C ALA A 21 9.45 12.41 14.29
N GLY A 22 10.42 12.36 15.19
CA GLY A 22 10.27 12.89 16.55
C GLY A 22 9.50 12.01 17.56
N THR A 23 9.00 10.84 17.14
CA THR A 23 8.26 9.91 18.02
C THR A 23 9.17 8.99 18.84
N GLY A 24 10.47 8.92 18.53
CA GLY A 24 11.39 7.95 19.11
C GLY A 24 11.32 6.56 18.47
N ILE A 25 10.53 6.41 17.41
CA ILE A 25 10.47 5.17 16.61
C ILE A 25 11.51 5.27 15.50
N GLU A 26 12.41 4.30 15.44
CA GLU A 26 13.37 4.11 14.36
C GLU A 26 12.77 3.15 13.32
N LEU A 27 12.46 3.66 12.15
CA LEU A 27 11.94 2.86 11.05
C LEU A 27 13.08 2.23 10.26
N LEU A 28 13.03 0.92 10.07
CA LEU A 28 14.07 0.12 9.44
C LEU A 28 13.55 -0.62 8.22
N ASP A 29 14.43 -0.83 7.25
CA ASP A 29 14.19 -1.75 6.15
C ASP A 29 14.83 -3.10 6.42
N PHE A 30 14.23 -4.13 5.84
CA PHE A 30 14.85 -5.44 5.73
C PHE A 30 15.25 -5.68 4.27
N PRO A 31 16.56 -5.59 3.92
CA PRO A 31 17.01 -5.69 2.52
C PRO A 31 16.62 -6.99 1.83
N GLY A 32 16.45 -8.06 2.60
CA GLY A 32 16.01 -9.36 2.12
C GLY A 32 14.49 -9.53 2.00
N TYR A 33 13.71 -8.47 2.25
CA TYR A 33 12.26 -8.58 2.24
C TYR A 33 11.73 -9.05 0.89
N ARG A 34 10.99 -10.15 0.93
CA ARG A 34 10.25 -10.69 -0.21
C ARG A 34 8.78 -10.43 0.00
N ASP A 35 8.20 -9.70 -0.93
CA ASP A 35 6.80 -9.35 -0.91
C ASP A 35 5.90 -10.59 -1.06
N VAL A 36 4.66 -10.46 -0.63
CA VAL A 36 3.66 -11.51 -0.71
C VAL A 36 2.67 -11.24 -1.83
N VAL A 37 2.01 -12.28 -2.30
CA VAL A 37 0.86 -12.15 -3.20
C VAL A 37 -0.32 -11.61 -2.40
N GLU A 38 -0.81 -10.45 -2.79
CA GLU A 38 -1.95 -9.79 -2.17
C GLU A 38 -3.27 -10.28 -2.77
N GLY A 39 -4.33 -10.31 -1.96
CA GLY A 39 -5.69 -10.55 -2.41
C GLY A 39 -6.33 -9.28 -2.98
N GLU A 40 -7.50 -9.44 -3.59
CA GLU A 40 -8.24 -8.34 -4.22
C GLU A 40 -9.47 -7.87 -3.41
N ALA A 41 -9.71 -8.45 -2.25
CA ALA A 41 -10.95 -8.24 -1.52
C ALA A 41 -10.84 -7.33 -0.30
N ASP A 42 -9.70 -7.31 0.40
CA ASP A 42 -9.61 -6.73 1.74
C ASP A 42 -8.24 -6.11 2.03
N TYR A 43 -8.23 -4.80 2.31
CA TYR A 43 -7.02 -4.06 2.71
C TYR A 43 -6.42 -4.58 4.01
N ALA A 44 -7.25 -4.85 5.02
CA ALA A 44 -6.78 -5.27 6.33
C ALA A 44 -6.10 -6.65 6.25
N GLU A 45 -6.65 -7.55 5.46
CA GLU A 45 -6.05 -8.86 5.21
C GLU A 45 -4.69 -8.71 4.51
N ASN A 46 -4.60 -7.88 3.47
CA ASN A 46 -3.35 -7.63 2.75
C ASN A 46 -2.27 -7.01 3.65
N ALA A 47 -2.61 -6.01 4.44
CA ALA A 47 -1.69 -5.44 5.43
C ALA A 47 -1.19 -6.51 6.42
N SER A 48 -2.09 -7.34 6.90
CA SER A 48 -1.79 -8.45 7.81
C SER A 48 -0.86 -9.50 7.19
N LEU A 49 -1.11 -9.87 5.92
CA LEU A 49 -0.25 -10.80 5.18
C LEU A 49 1.17 -10.27 5.03
N LYS A 50 1.32 -9.00 4.67
CA LYS A 50 2.63 -8.35 4.57
C LYS A 50 3.37 -8.32 5.90
N ALA A 51 2.68 -7.96 6.99
CA ALA A 51 3.29 -7.91 8.31
C ALA A 51 3.77 -9.29 8.77
N ARG A 52 2.96 -10.32 8.59
CA ARG A 52 3.31 -11.71 8.93
C ARG A 52 4.50 -12.21 8.11
N ALA A 53 4.50 -11.96 6.80
CA ALA A 53 5.57 -12.38 5.93
C ALA A 53 6.92 -11.75 6.31
N LEU A 54 6.94 -10.45 6.59
CA LEU A 54 8.17 -9.80 7.04
C LEU A 54 8.60 -10.33 8.42
N ARG A 55 7.67 -10.52 9.34
CA ARG A 55 7.98 -11.08 10.66
C ARG A 55 8.63 -12.45 10.55
N GLU A 56 8.10 -13.34 9.72
CA GLU A 56 8.68 -14.67 9.49
C GLU A 56 10.08 -14.59 8.89
N GLN A 57 10.29 -13.69 7.94
CA GLN A 57 11.60 -13.48 7.30
C GLN A 57 12.63 -12.93 8.30
N LEU A 58 12.24 -11.99 9.17
CA LEU A 58 13.08 -11.46 10.23
C LEU A 58 13.47 -12.55 11.24
N LEU A 59 12.50 -13.33 11.70
CA LEU A 59 12.75 -14.43 12.63
C LEU A 59 13.69 -15.47 12.02
N SER A 60 13.55 -15.79 10.75
CA SER A 60 14.45 -16.68 10.02
C SER A 60 15.88 -16.13 9.92
N ALA A 61 16.04 -14.81 9.98
CA ALA A 61 17.33 -14.13 10.03
C ALA A 61 17.86 -13.90 11.47
N GLY A 62 17.16 -14.43 12.49
CA GLY A 62 17.52 -14.24 13.89
C GLY A 62 17.20 -12.87 14.46
N ILE A 63 16.28 -12.12 13.81
CA ILE A 63 15.87 -10.78 14.24
C ILE A 63 14.48 -10.85 14.85
N GLU A 64 14.37 -10.48 16.12
CA GLU A 64 13.09 -10.29 16.80
C GLU A 64 12.82 -8.80 16.93
N ALA A 65 11.81 -8.31 16.21
CA ALA A 65 11.47 -6.89 16.18
C ALA A 65 9.99 -6.67 15.85
N ALA A 66 9.50 -5.47 16.14
CA ALA A 66 8.18 -5.02 15.70
C ALA A 66 8.17 -4.82 14.18
N VAL A 67 7.01 -5.06 13.58
CA VAL A 67 6.77 -4.92 12.14
C VAL A 67 5.58 -3.99 11.92
N LEU A 68 5.71 -3.12 10.94
CA LEU A 68 4.64 -2.27 10.41
C LEU A 68 4.41 -2.65 8.95
N ALA A 69 3.15 -2.80 8.58
CA ALA A 69 2.74 -2.97 7.20
C ALA A 69 1.52 -2.09 6.91
N ASP A 70 1.31 -1.74 5.66
CA ASP A 70 0.10 -1.07 5.23
C ASP A 70 -0.42 -1.66 3.92
N ASP A 71 -1.71 -1.52 3.71
CA ASP A 71 -2.33 -1.62 2.40
C ASP A 71 -3.26 -0.44 2.18
N SER A 72 -3.17 0.18 1.01
CA SER A 72 -3.84 1.43 0.70
C SER A 72 -4.42 1.42 -0.69
N GLY A 73 -5.48 2.18 -0.89
CA GLY A 73 -6.11 2.32 -2.20
C GLY A 73 -6.90 3.60 -2.36
N LEU A 74 -7.19 3.91 -3.61
CA LEU A 74 -8.08 4.99 -4.03
C LEU A 74 -9.45 4.41 -4.35
N GLU A 75 -10.48 4.94 -3.72
CA GLU A 75 -11.88 4.59 -4.01
C GLU A 75 -12.59 5.80 -4.59
N ILE A 76 -13.21 5.63 -5.76
CA ILE A 76 -13.91 6.70 -6.49
C ILE A 76 -15.38 6.32 -6.62
N ASP A 77 -16.28 7.16 -6.15
CA ASP A 77 -17.71 6.87 -6.07
C ASP A 77 -18.32 6.69 -7.46
N ALA A 78 -17.94 7.49 -8.44
CA ALA A 78 -18.41 7.36 -9.83
C ALA A 78 -17.94 6.06 -10.51
N LEU A 79 -16.98 5.34 -9.94
CA LEU A 79 -16.47 4.06 -10.41
C LEU A 79 -16.86 2.90 -9.48
N ASP A 80 -17.89 3.08 -8.66
CA ASP A 80 -18.38 2.07 -7.69
C ASP A 80 -17.28 1.60 -6.71
N GLY A 81 -16.45 2.54 -6.26
CA GLY A 81 -15.36 2.29 -5.32
C GLY A 81 -14.06 1.79 -5.96
N ARG A 82 -14.01 1.64 -7.29
CA ARG A 82 -12.76 1.27 -7.98
C ARG A 82 -11.81 2.48 -8.05
N PRO A 83 -10.51 2.28 -8.14
CA PRO A 83 -9.74 1.03 -8.18
C PRO A 83 -9.76 0.21 -6.88
N GLY A 84 -9.91 0.81 -5.69
CA GLY A 84 -9.97 0.07 -4.44
C GLY A 84 -8.66 -0.65 -4.10
N VAL A 85 -8.77 -1.89 -3.63
CA VAL A 85 -7.63 -2.73 -3.21
C VAL A 85 -6.59 -2.91 -4.33
N ILE A 86 -7.02 -2.91 -5.59
CA ILE A 86 -6.14 -3.11 -6.76
C ILE A 86 -5.51 -1.82 -7.30
N THR A 87 -5.53 -0.72 -6.55
CA THR A 87 -5.03 0.59 -6.98
C THR A 87 -3.61 0.53 -7.56
N ALA A 88 -2.72 -0.25 -6.96
CA ALA A 88 -1.32 -0.32 -7.36
C ALA A 88 -1.10 -0.92 -8.76
N TYR A 89 -2.04 -1.70 -9.27
CA TYR A 89 -1.97 -2.34 -10.59
C TYR A 89 -3.22 -2.14 -11.45
N TYR A 90 -4.07 -1.19 -11.07
CA TYR A 90 -5.27 -0.84 -11.83
C TYR A 90 -4.93 -0.40 -13.25
N GLY A 91 -5.64 -0.96 -14.22
CA GLY A 91 -5.37 -0.76 -15.65
C GLY A 91 -4.25 -1.63 -16.23
N GLY A 92 -3.53 -2.35 -15.38
CA GLY A 92 -2.43 -3.25 -15.78
C GLY A 92 -1.22 -3.13 -14.86
N ALA A 93 -0.57 -4.26 -14.59
CA ALA A 93 0.56 -4.32 -13.65
C ALA A 93 1.80 -3.53 -14.13
N ASN A 94 1.98 -3.36 -15.45
CA ASN A 94 3.17 -2.76 -16.03
C ASN A 94 3.02 -1.27 -16.35
N LEU A 95 1.93 -0.64 -15.93
CA LEU A 95 1.74 0.80 -16.11
C LEU A 95 2.63 1.60 -15.16
N SER A 96 3.22 2.68 -15.65
CA SER A 96 3.79 3.72 -14.80
C SER A 96 2.68 4.45 -14.02
N TRP A 97 3.04 5.16 -12.94
CA TRP A 97 2.06 5.95 -12.19
C TRP A 97 1.37 7.03 -13.05
N PRO A 98 2.06 7.78 -13.93
CA PRO A 98 1.41 8.71 -14.85
C PRO A 98 0.40 8.01 -15.78
N GLN A 99 0.76 6.85 -16.32
CA GLN A 99 -0.13 6.06 -17.18
C GLN A 99 -1.35 5.55 -16.41
N ARG A 100 -1.16 5.10 -15.18
CA ARG A 100 -2.26 4.62 -14.32
C ARG A 100 -3.21 5.74 -13.93
N ARG A 101 -2.70 6.92 -13.59
CA ARG A 101 -3.53 8.10 -13.35
C ARG A 101 -4.34 8.49 -14.58
N LYS A 102 -3.71 8.49 -15.76
CA LYS A 102 -4.40 8.74 -17.02
C LYS A 102 -5.51 7.73 -17.27
N TYR A 103 -5.25 6.45 -17.04
CA TYR A 103 -6.25 5.39 -17.18
C TYR A 103 -7.49 5.64 -16.32
N VAL A 104 -7.31 6.00 -15.06
CA VAL A 104 -8.41 6.36 -14.15
C VAL A 104 -9.17 7.58 -14.64
N LEU A 105 -8.48 8.63 -15.08
CA LEU A 105 -9.10 9.86 -15.58
C LEU A 105 -9.89 9.62 -16.87
N ASP A 106 -9.36 8.80 -17.78
CA ASP A 106 -10.05 8.43 -19.01
C ASP A 106 -11.34 7.63 -18.70
N GLU A 107 -11.27 6.70 -17.75
CA GLU A 107 -12.44 5.94 -17.32
C GLU A 107 -13.49 6.85 -16.66
N LEU A 108 -13.08 7.79 -15.81
CA LEU A 108 -13.97 8.81 -15.23
C LEU A 108 -14.62 9.68 -16.30
N GLY A 109 -13.89 10.02 -17.36
CA GLY A 109 -14.43 10.81 -18.49
C GLY A 109 -15.54 10.09 -19.26
N LEU A 110 -15.57 8.75 -19.23
CA LEU A 110 -16.63 7.94 -19.84
C LEU A 110 -17.87 7.80 -18.96
N GLN A 111 -17.78 8.16 -17.67
CA GLN A 111 -18.89 8.07 -16.73
C GLN A 111 -19.76 9.32 -16.79
N LEU A 112 -21.05 9.14 -16.94
CA LEU A 112 -22.05 10.23 -16.90
C LEU A 112 -22.45 10.60 -15.47
N HIS A 113 -21.88 9.94 -14.47
CA HIS A 113 -22.17 10.20 -13.07
C HIS A 113 -21.64 11.59 -12.66
N PRO A 114 -22.48 12.45 -12.06
CA PRO A 114 -22.07 13.82 -11.70
C PRO A 114 -21.13 13.89 -10.52
N ASP A 115 -21.13 12.88 -9.66
CA ASP A 115 -20.28 12.81 -8.48
C ASP A 115 -18.83 12.49 -8.88
N ARG A 116 -17.90 13.28 -8.36
CA ARG A 116 -16.46 13.12 -8.54
C ARG A 116 -15.76 12.88 -7.20
N SER A 117 -16.52 12.51 -6.18
CA SER A 117 -15.98 12.21 -4.86
C SER A 117 -15.12 10.96 -4.88
N GLY A 118 -14.08 10.99 -4.06
CA GLY A 118 -13.19 9.86 -3.86
C GLY A 118 -12.49 9.99 -2.52
N ARG A 119 -11.85 8.90 -2.12
CA ARG A 119 -11.08 8.84 -0.87
C ARG A 119 -9.88 7.92 -1.03
N PHE A 120 -8.82 8.24 -0.31
CA PHE A 120 -7.78 7.29 -0.03
C PHE A 120 -8.10 6.53 1.25
N VAL A 121 -7.91 5.21 1.19
CA VAL A 121 -8.08 4.30 2.32
C VAL A 121 -6.72 3.71 2.64
N CYS A 122 -6.38 3.65 3.93
CA CYS A 122 -5.14 3.07 4.42
C CYS A 122 -5.43 2.20 5.65
N TYR A 123 -5.00 0.95 5.60
CA TYR A 123 -5.02 0.01 6.72
C TYR A 123 -3.60 -0.33 7.15
N GLN A 124 -3.39 -0.31 8.46
CA GLN A 124 -2.09 -0.58 9.07
C GLN A 124 -2.21 -1.68 10.12
#